data_224217527697537d8b384f422f6db8a4
#
_entry.id   224217527697537d8b384f422f6db8a4
#
_cell.length_a   1.000
_cell.length_b   1.000
_cell.length_c   1.000
_cell.angle_alpha   90.00
_cell.angle_beta   90.00
_cell.angle_gamma   90.00
#
_symmetry.space_group_name_H-M   'P 1'
#
loop_
_entity.id
_entity.type
_entity.pdbx_description
1 polymer ?
#
loop_
_entity_poly.entity_id
_entity_poly.type
_entity_poly.pdbx_seq_one_letter_code
_entity_poly.pdbx_strand_id
1 'polypeptide(L)'
;MEGKYRGVAPGCSIISIKVLDHRGNGYASDVLSGLRWIRSHKEFLGIRIVNISVGSLSKRDMTENSALVKGVNAAWDDGLVVVVAAGNHGPGPMTVTTPGISRKVITVGCSDDHKEVEVMGNRMVDYSGRGPTASCICKPDIVAPGCGIVSCGNEAGAYFAKSGTSMSTPLVSGAIALLLEKYPDMTNRDVKLRLRERAIDLGLPRNQQGWGGVGCAEAAAVGAAEAIPSRHWGYGG
;
A
#
# COMPACT_ATOMS: atom_id res chain seq x y z
N MET A 1 -13.11 18.58 19.42
CA MET A 1 -12.48 17.22 19.55
C MET A 1 -11.29 17.10 18.60
N GLU A 2 -10.48 18.13 18.53
CA GLU A 2 -9.22 18.12 17.78
C GLU A 2 -8.18 17.29 18.54
N GLY A 3 -7.67 16.21 17.94
CA GLY A 3 -6.47 15.56 18.40
C GLY A 3 -6.55 14.08 18.79
N LYS A 4 -7.72 13.46 19.00
CA LYS A 4 -7.78 12.07 19.49
C LYS A 4 -7.49 11.03 18.39
N TYR A 5 -7.90 11.30 17.13
CA TYR A 5 -7.72 10.41 15.98
C TYR A 5 -7.10 11.20 14.83
N ARG A 6 -5.80 11.34 14.86
CA ARG A 6 -5.06 12.07 13.83
C ARG A 6 -4.45 11.07 12.83
N GLY A 7 -4.63 11.32 11.53
CA GLY A 7 -3.99 10.52 10.50
C GLY A 7 -2.46 10.68 10.48
N VAL A 8 -1.76 9.79 9.77
CA VAL A 8 -0.29 9.81 9.62
C VAL A 8 0.17 11.10 8.94
N ALA A 9 -0.54 11.56 7.92
CA ALA A 9 -0.26 12.80 7.19
C ALA A 9 -1.50 13.71 7.23
N PRO A 10 -1.76 14.40 8.35
CA PRO A 10 -3.02 15.12 8.55
C PRO A 10 -3.18 16.36 7.67
N GLY A 11 -2.09 16.90 7.11
CA GLY A 11 -2.10 18.04 6.21
C GLY A 11 -2.23 17.67 4.73
N CYS A 12 -2.25 16.38 4.37
CA CYS A 12 -2.32 16.00 2.95
C CYS A 12 -3.73 16.21 2.37
N SER A 13 -3.79 16.61 1.10
CA SER A 13 -5.03 16.65 0.33
C SER A 13 -5.43 15.24 -0.13
N ILE A 14 -6.73 14.93 -0.05
CA ILE A 14 -7.27 13.62 -0.44
C ILE A 14 -8.25 13.78 -1.59
N ILE A 15 -8.04 13.01 -2.66
CA ILE A 15 -8.98 12.87 -3.78
C ILE A 15 -9.58 11.47 -3.69
N SER A 16 -10.89 11.39 -3.44
CA SER A 16 -11.59 10.12 -3.35
C SER A 16 -12.17 9.72 -4.70
N ILE A 17 -11.74 8.57 -5.22
CA ILE A 17 -12.26 7.97 -6.45
C ILE A 17 -13.16 6.81 -6.08
N LYS A 18 -14.47 6.99 -6.21
CA LYS A 18 -15.44 5.96 -5.88
C LYS A 18 -15.52 4.90 -6.98
N VAL A 19 -15.03 3.71 -6.71
CA VAL A 19 -15.00 2.54 -7.61
C VAL A 19 -15.80 1.36 -7.07
N LEU A 20 -16.40 1.50 -5.88
CA LEU A 20 -17.24 0.48 -5.25
C LEU A 20 -18.64 1.03 -5.00
N ASP A 21 -19.63 0.13 -5.03
CA ASP A 21 -21.01 0.44 -4.64
C ASP A 21 -21.16 0.56 -3.12
N HIS A 22 -22.40 0.78 -2.65
CA HIS A 22 -22.73 0.90 -1.22
C HIS A 22 -22.54 -0.41 -0.43
N ARG A 23 -22.40 -1.55 -1.10
CA ARG A 23 -22.14 -2.86 -0.50
C ARG A 23 -20.66 -3.25 -0.52
N GLY A 24 -19.80 -2.39 -1.07
CA GLY A 24 -18.38 -2.64 -1.20
C GLY A 24 -18.00 -3.51 -2.42
N ASN A 25 -18.92 -3.72 -3.35
CA ASN A 25 -18.67 -4.44 -4.60
C ASN A 25 -18.29 -3.48 -5.71
N GLY A 26 -17.47 -3.91 -6.65
CA GLY A 26 -17.08 -3.15 -7.83
C GLY A 26 -16.48 -4.04 -8.91
N TYR A 27 -16.44 -3.51 -10.12
CA TYR A 27 -15.83 -4.20 -11.25
C TYR A 27 -14.39 -3.73 -11.46
N ALA A 28 -13.54 -4.61 -11.98
CA ALA A 28 -12.18 -4.25 -12.37
C ALA A 28 -12.16 -3.08 -13.38
N SER A 29 -13.19 -2.99 -14.25
CA SER A 29 -13.38 -1.88 -15.19
C SER A 29 -13.49 -0.52 -14.51
N ASP A 30 -14.13 -0.45 -13.34
CA ASP A 30 -14.32 0.80 -12.60
C ASP A 30 -13.01 1.26 -11.97
N VAL A 31 -12.25 0.32 -11.38
CA VAL A 31 -10.88 0.59 -10.87
C VAL A 31 -9.98 1.07 -12.01
N LEU A 32 -10.03 0.41 -13.18
CA LEU A 32 -9.24 0.82 -14.35
C LEU A 32 -9.67 2.19 -14.89
N SER A 33 -10.96 2.52 -14.82
CA SER A 33 -11.46 3.85 -15.21
C SER A 33 -10.97 4.92 -14.24
N GLY A 34 -11.01 4.64 -12.93
CA GLY A 34 -10.43 5.50 -11.90
C GLY A 34 -8.93 5.75 -12.12
N LEU A 35 -8.16 4.69 -12.40
CA LEU A 35 -6.72 4.81 -12.69
C LEU A 35 -6.45 5.65 -13.94
N ARG A 36 -7.24 5.47 -15.01
CA ARG A 36 -7.11 6.31 -16.22
C ARG A 36 -7.38 7.77 -15.91
N TRP A 37 -8.43 8.07 -15.14
CA TRP A 37 -8.76 9.42 -14.71
C TRP A 37 -7.62 10.04 -13.88
N ILE A 38 -7.08 9.32 -12.90
CA ILE A 38 -5.95 9.77 -12.08
C ILE A 38 -4.76 10.14 -12.99
N ARG A 39 -4.39 9.25 -13.92
CA ARG A 39 -3.26 9.44 -14.82
C ARG A 39 -3.42 10.69 -15.70
N SER A 40 -4.64 10.97 -16.19
CA SER A 40 -4.92 12.14 -17.02
C SER A 40 -4.98 13.46 -16.24
N HIS A 41 -5.20 13.40 -14.91
CA HIS A 41 -5.32 14.60 -14.08
C HIS A 41 -4.15 14.80 -13.09
N LYS A 42 -3.18 13.89 -13.07
CA LYS A 42 -2.12 13.90 -12.05
C LYS A 42 -1.31 15.19 -12.01
N GLU A 43 -0.97 15.75 -13.17
CA GLU A 43 -0.19 16.99 -13.23
C GLU A 43 -1.01 18.20 -12.75
N PHE A 44 -2.24 18.33 -13.24
CA PHE A 44 -3.12 19.44 -12.87
C PHE A 44 -3.49 19.44 -11.38
N LEU A 45 -3.71 18.25 -10.79
CA LEU A 45 -4.09 18.09 -9.38
C LEU A 45 -2.91 17.79 -8.44
N GLY A 46 -1.70 17.71 -8.96
CA GLY A 46 -0.50 17.39 -8.17
C GLY A 46 -0.56 15.99 -7.51
N ILE A 47 -1.20 15.01 -8.15
CA ILE A 47 -1.34 13.66 -7.58
C ILE A 47 -0.01 12.95 -7.63
N ARG A 48 0.50 12.53 -6.48
CA ARG A 48 1.76 11.81 -6.33
C ARG A 48 1.56 10.36 -5.85
N ILE A 49 0.52 10.10 -5.07
CA ILE A 49 0.29 8.81 -4.39
C ILE A 49 -1.08 8.28 -4.78
N VAL A 50 -1.17 6.99 -5.08
CA VAL A 50 -2.42 6.27 -5.31
C VAL A 50 -2.51 5.14 -4.30
N ASN A 51 -3.54 5.18 -3.43
CA ASN A 51 -3.85 4.13 -2.47
C ASN A 51 -4.98 3.25 -3.00
N ILE A 52 -4.75 1.93 -3.07
CA ILE A 52 -5.75 0.95 -3.52
C ILE A 52 -5.91 -0.13 -2.46
N SER A 53 -6.98 -0.02 -1.67
CA SER A 53 -7.30 -0.98 -0.60
C SER A 53 -8.36 -2.00 -1.03
N VAL A 54 -8.41 -2.33 -2.31
CA VAL A 54 -9.31 -3.34 -2.91
C VAL A 54 -8.52 -4.31 -3.75
N GLY A 55 -9.01 -5.56 -3.87
CA GLY A 55 -8.32 -6.58 -4.64
C GLY A 55 -9.24 -7.72 -5.07
N SER A 56 -8.76 -8.53 -6.00
CA SER A 56 -9.43 -9.72 -6.53
C SER A 56 -8.60 -10.98 -6.29
N LEU A 57 -9.28 -12.09 -5.94
CA LEU A 57 -8.72 -13.45 -5.87
C LEU A 57 -9.09 -14.30 -7.07
N SER A 58 -9.72 -13.74 -8.09
CA SER A 58 -10.05 -14.52 -9.29
C SER A 58 -8.79 -15.17 -9.85
N LYS A 59 -8.82 -16.51 -10.03
CA LYS A 59 -7.70 -17.26 -10.62
C LYS A 59 -7.27 -16.69 -11.99
N ARG A 60 -8.21 -16.10 -12.73
CA ARG A 60 -7.94 -15.44 -14.02
C ARG A 60 -7.15 -14.15 -13.86
N ASP A 61 -7.27 -13.47 -12.70
CA ASP A 61 -6.63 -12.19 -12.43
C ASP A 61 -5.29 -12.33 -11.70
N MET A 62 -4.97 -13.52 -11.18
CA MET A 62 -3.73 -13.78 -10.42
C MET A 62 -2.50 -13.97 -11.32
N THR A 63 -2.42 -13.19 -12.38
CA THR A 63 -1.29 -13.18 -13.30
C THR A 63 -0.77 -11.77 -13.53
N GLU A 64 0.52 -11.64 -13.82
CA GLU A 64 1.16 -10.37 -14.22
C GLU A 64 0.48 -9.73 -15.46
N ASN A 65 -0.22 -10.54 -16.24
CA ASN A 65 -0.93 -10.11 -17.45
C ASN A 65 -2.36 -9.63 -17.21
N SER A 66 -2.87 -9.70 -15.97
CA SER A 66 -4.22 -9.24 -15.67
C SER A 66 -4.37 -7.74 -15.94
N ALA A 67 -5.60 -7.34 -16.28
CA ALA A 67 -5.89 -5.93 -16.59
C ALA A 67 -5.59 -5.01 -15.41
N LEU A 68 -5.89 -5.44 -14.17
CA LEU A 68 -5.62 -4.65 -12.96
C LEU A 68 -4.11 -4.46 -12.74
N VAL A 69 -3.29 -5.52 -12.94
CA VAL A 69 -1.83 -5.41 -12.83
C VAL A 69 -1.28 -4.46 -13.89
N LYS A 70 -1.74 -4.58 -15.13
CA LYS A 70 -1.35 -3.64 -16.21
C LYS A 70 -1.75 -2.21 -15.89
N GLY A 71 -2.95 -2.00 -15.31
CA GLY A 71 -3.42 -0.67 -14.92
C GLY A 71 -2.57 -0.01 -13.84
N VAL A 72 -2.24 -0.73 -12.78
CA VAL A 72 -1.38 -0.19 -11.70
C VAL A 72 0.06 -0.03 -12.16
N ASN A 73 0.57 -0.92 -13.03
CA ASN A 73 1.88 -0.79 -13.62
C ASN A 73 2.00 0.44 -14.51
N ALA A 74 0.96 0.74 -15.30
CA ALA A 74 0.92 1.95 -16.12
C ALA A 74 0.90 3.23 -15.27
N ALA A 75 0.16 3.24 -14.16
CA ALA A 75 0.18 4.36 -13.21
C ALA A 75 1.57 4.53 -12.56
N TRP A 76 2.22 3.41 -12.23
CA TRP A 76 3.60 3.42 -11.73
C TRP A 76 4.59 3.97 -12.77
N ASP A 77 4.48 3.54 -14.02
CA ASP A 77 5.36 3.99 -15.11
C ASP A 77 5.20 5.48 -15.42
N ASP A 78 4.01 6.04 -15.14
CA ASP A 78 3.74 7.48 -15.21
C ASP A 78 4.31 8.26 -14.00
N GLY A 79 5.07 7.63 -13.10
CA GLY A 79 5.74 8.27 -11.97
C GLY A 79 4.91 8.33 -10.68
N LEU A 80 3.68 7.78 -10.65
CA LEU A 80 2.88 7.74 -9.44
C LEU A 80 3.41 6.68 -8.46
N VAL A 81 3.39 6.99 -7.17
CA VAL A 81 3.64 6.00 -6.11
C VAL A 81 2.34 5.24 -5.90
N VAL A 82 2.29 3.98 -6.33
CA VAL A 82 1.10 3.14 -6.21
C VAL A 82 1.26 2.18 -5.04
N VAL A 83 0.36 2.28 -4.05
CA VAL A 83 0.35 1.50 -2.81
C VAL A 83 -0.91 0.64 -2.78
N VAL A 84 -0.77 -0.66 -2.62
CA VAL A 84 -1.88 -1.61 -2.73
C VAL A 84 -1.91 -2.59 -1.55
N ALA A 85 -3.10 -3.02 -1.14
CA ALA A 85 -3.28 -4.00 -0.08
C ALA A 85 -2.86 -5.41 -0.55
N ALA A 86 -2.26 -6.20 0.35
CA ALA A 86 -1.92 -7.59 0.08
C ALA A 86 -3.15 -8.51 0.02
N GLY A 87 -4.27 -8.09 0.64
CA GLY A 87 -5.47 -8.91 0.80
C GLY A 87 -5.49 -9.65 2.13
N ASN A 88 -6.65 -10.25 2.45
CA ASN A 88 -6.94 -10.85 3.75
C ASN A 88 -7.23 -12.35 3.64
N HIS A 89 -6.42 -13.07 2.89
CA HIS A 89 -6.62 -14.50 2.59
C HIS A 89 -5.48 -15.39 3.10
N GLY A 90 -4.62 -14.84 4.03
CA GLY A 90 -3.63 -15.62 4.75
C GLY A 90 -4.24 -16.73 5.59
N PRO A 91 -3.42 -17.52 6.30
CA PRO A 91 -1.96 -17.44 6.40
C PRO A 91 -1.19 -18.25 5.33
N GLY A 92 -1.88 -18.94 4.43
CA GLY A 92 -1.25 -19.78 3.41
C GLY A 92 -0.38 -19.02 2.41
N PRO A 93 0.53 -19.71 1.71
CA PRO A 93 1.30 -19.11 0.62
C PRO A 93 0.40 -18.78 -0.59
N MET A 94 0.86 -17.88 -1.46
CA MET A 94 0.16 -17.46 -2.70
C MET A 94 -1.23 -16.87 -2.45
N THR A 95 -1.40 -16.15 -1.34
CA THR A 95 -2.68 -15.53 -0.94
C THR A 95 -2.71 -14.01 -1.14
N VAL A 96 -1.65 -13.45 -1.73
CA VAL A 96 -1.64 -12.03 -2.12
C VAL A 96 -2.61 -11.79 -3.28
N THR A 97 -3.52 -10.84 -3.10
CA THR A 97 -4.56 -10.51 -4.09
C THR A 97 -4.03 -9.61 -5.21
N THR A 98 -4.68 -9.67 -6.37
CA THR A 98 -4.45 -8.73 -7.47
C THR A 98 -5.12 -7.38 -7.15
N PRO A 99 -4.43 -6.20 -7.31
CA PRO A 99 -3.16 -6.04 -8.06
C PRO A 99 -1.87 -6.14 -7.21
N GLY A 100 -1.93 -6.55 -5.95
CA GLY A 100 -0.78 -6.65 -5.04
C GLY A 100 0.33 -7.60 -5.49
N ILE A 101 0.05 -8.52 -6.43
CA ILE A 101 1.06 -9.40 -7.04
C ILE A 101 2.05 -8.67 -7.95
N SER A 102 1.77 -7.43 -8.34
CA SER A 102 2.64 -6.66 -9.24
C SER A 102 4.05 -6.45 -8.65
N ARG A 103 5.07 -6.64 -9.47
CA ARG A 103 6.48 -6.37 -9.11
C ARG A 103 6.76 -4.90 -8.86
N LYS A 104 6.04 -4.01 -9.57
CA LYS A 104 6.34 -2.57 -9.60
C LYS A 104 5.82 -1.86 -8.35
N VAL A 105 4.55 -2.06 -8.02
CA VAL A 105 3.86 -1.32 -6.96
C VAL A 105 4.31 -1.72 -5.55
N ILE A 106 3.98 -0.91 -4.56
CA ILE A 106 4.23 -1.19 -3.15
C ILE A 106 3.05 -1.97 -2.59
N THR A 107 3.26 -3.23 -2.23
CA THR A 107 2.23 -4.09 -1.66
C THR A 107 2.38 -4.14 -0.14
N VAL A 108 1.28 -3.85 0.57
CA VAL A 108 1.27 -3.69 2.02
C VAL A 108 0.51 -4.83 2.68
N GLY A 109 1.17 -5.53 3.59
CA GLY A 109 0.59 -6.51 4.50
C GLY A 109 0.27 -5.92 5.88
N CYS A 110 -0.31 -6.74 6.75
CA CYS A 110 -0.56 -6.40 8.15
C CYS A 110 0.57 -6.93 9.04
N SER A 111 1.03 -6.13 10.01
CA SER A 111 2.11 -6.49 10.92
C SER A 111 1.63 -7.05 12.26
N ASP A 112 0.36 -6.87 12.61
CA ASP A 112 -0.24 -7.21 13.91
C ASP A 112 -1.46 -8.15 13.79
N ASP A 113 -1.53 -8.93 12.71
CA ASP A 113 -2.63 -9.86 12.39
C ASP A 113 -2.64 -11.16 13.18
N HIS A 114 -1.68 -11.37 14.10
CA HIS A 114 -1.59 -12.52 15.01
C HIS A 114 -2.63 -12.49 16.14
N LYS A 115 -3.49 -11.45 16.17
CA LYS A 115 -4.61 -11.34 17.10
C LYS A 115 -5.90 -11.70 16.40
N GLU A 116 -6.82 -12.37 17.13
CA GLU A 116 -8.15 -12.61 16.60
C GLU A 116 -8.91 -11.29 16.48
N VAL A 117 -9.33 -10.97 15.29
CA VAL A 117 -10.09 -9.74 14.95
C VAL A 117 -11.17 -10.06 13.94
N GLU A 118 -12.15 -9.16 13.85
CA GLU A 118 -13.15 -9.20 12.78
C GLU A 118 -12.60 -8.55 11.51
N VAL A 119 -12.59 -9.30 10.42
CA VAL A 119 -12.21 -8.82 9.08
C VAL A 119 -13.36 -9.17 8.13
N MET A 120 -13.98 -8.16 7.54
CA MET A 120 -15.11 -8.33 6.60
C MET A 120 -16.24 -9.24 7.16
N GLY A 121 -16.57 -9.10 8.45
CA GLY A 121 -17.64 -9.88 9.10
C GLY A 121 -17.23 -11.29 9.55
N ASN A 122 -15.98 -11.69 9.38
CA ASN A 122 -15.45 -12.98 9.84
C ASN A 122 -14.40 -12.80 10.93
N ARG A 123 -14.38 -13.69 11.93
CA ARG A 123 -13.29 -13.75 12.89
C ARG A 123 -12.09 -14.42 12.24
N MET A 124 -10.97 -13.74 12.24
CA MET A 124 -9.75 -14.17 11.57
C MET A 124 -8.51 -13.85 12.40
N VAL A 125 -7.50 -14.69 12.26
CA VAL A 125 -6.14 -14.52 12.78
C VAL A 125 -5.17 -14.80 11.63
N ASP A 126 -4.01 -14.15 11.60
CA ASP A 126 -3.00 -14.32 10.56
C ASP A 126 -3.54 -14.15 9.13
N TYR A 127 -4.46 -13.20 8.95
CA TYR A 127 -5.22 -13.02 7.72
C TYR A 127 -4.44 -12.34 6.59
N SER A 128 -3.35 -11.67 6.88
CA SER A 128 -2.58 -10.93 5.88
C SER A 128 -2.15 -11.82 4.71
N GLY A 129 -2.36 -11.36 3.48
CA GLY A 129 -1.96 -12.09 2.28
C GLY A 129 -0.44 -12.29 2.24
N ARG A 130 0.00 -13.53 1.95
CA ARG A 130 1.41 -13.94 1.96
C ARG A 130 1.85 -14.46 0.59
N GLY A 131 3.09 -14.11 0.24
CA GLY A 131 3.75 -14.64 -0.94
C GLY A 131 4.26 -16.09 -0.75
N PRO A 132 5.05 -16.59 -1.73
CA PRO A 132 5.40 -15.91 -2.98
C PRO A 132 4.19 -15.79 -3.92
N THR A 133 4.27 -14.93 -4.93
CA THR A 133 3.30 -14.95 -6.04
C THR A 133 3.53 -16.14 -6.95
N ALA A 134 2.61 -16.42 -7.89
CA ALA A 134 2.77 -17.47 -8.88
C ALA A 134 4.03 -17.29 -9.76
N SER A 135 4.53 -16.06 -9.89
CA SER A 135 5.79 -15.73 -10.56
C SER A 135 7.01 -15.73 -9.61
N CYS A 136 6.92 -16.40 -8.46
CA CYS A 136 7.96 -16.51 -7.44
C CYS A 136 8.47 -15.15 -6.90
N ILE A 137 7.62 -14.11 -6.88
CA ILE A 137 7.95 -12.82 -6.30
C ILE A 137 7.62 -12.84 -4.82
N CYS A 138 8.55 -12.40 -3.99
CA CYS A 138 8.32 -12.20 -2.57
C CYS A 138 7.38 -10.99 -2.37
N LYS A 139 6.24 -11.21 -1.72
CA LYS A 139 5.23 -10.22 -1.34
C LYS A 139 4.68 -10.58 0.05
N PRO A 140 4.17 -9.60 0.83
CA PRO A 140 4.12 -8.17 0.56
C PRO A 140 5.51 -7.55 0.46
N ASP A 141 5.62 -6.26 0.04
CA ASP A 141 6.88 -5.52 0.07
C ASP A 141 7.18 -5.03 1.49
N ILE A 142 6.16 -4.56 2.21
CA ILE A 142 6.27 -3.97 3.54
C ILE A 142 4.99 -4.24 4.34
N VAL A 143 5.06 -4.16 5.66
CA VAL A 143 3.89 -4.30 6.53
C VAL A 143 3.69 -3.07 7.43
N ALA A 144 2.45 -2.86 7.85
CA ALA A 144 2.06 -1.82 8.79
C ALA A 144 0.93 -2.33 9.69
N PRO A 145 0.67 -1.73 10.87
CA PRO A 145 -0.46 -2.08 11.70
C PRO A 145 -1.78 -2.07 10.92
N GLY A 146 -2.65 -3.03 11.17
CA GLY A 146 -3.91 -3.18 10.48
C GLY A 146 -5.03 -3.75 11.33
N CYS A 147 -4.80 -4.01 12.63
CA CYS A 147 -5.80 -4.52 13.56
C CYS A 147 -6.40 -3.39 14.40
N GLY A 148 -7.73 -3.31 14.43
CA GLY A 148 -8.44 -2.35 15.26
C GLY A 148 -8.15 -0.88 14.94
N ILE A 149 -7.84 -0.56 13.69
CA ILE A 149 -7.51 0.81 13.27
C ILE A 149 -8.77 1.67 13.28
N VAL A 150 -8.76 2.71 14.12
CA VAL A 150 -9.85 3.66 14.24
C VAL A 150 -9.71 4.75 13.17
N SER A 151 -10.77 4.95 12.39
CA SER A 151 -10.81 5.96 11.32
C SER A 151 -12.22 6.54 11.19
N CYS A 152 -12.33 7.59 10.36
CA CYS A 152 -13.60 8.25 10.07
C CYS A 152 -14.60 7.27 9.45
N GLY A 153 -15.83 7.33 9.90
CA GLY A 153 -16.97 6.68 9.27
C GLY A 153 -17.52 7.51 8.10
N ASN A 154 -18.59 7.00 7.50
CA ASN A 154 -19.34 7.70 6.45
C ASN A 154 -20.42 8.66 6.98
N GLU A 155 -20.64 8.69 8.29
CA GLU A 155 -21.51 9.63 8.97
C GLU A 155 -20.70 10.72 9.64
N ALA A 156 -21.23 11.94 9.68
CA ALA A 156 -20.54 13.08 10.25
C ALA A 156 -20.20 12.84 11.74
N GLY A 157 -18.92 12.93 12.08
CA GLY A 157 -18.41 12.72 13.43
C GLY A 157 -18.33 11.27 13.90
N ALA A 158 -18.69 10.30 13.08
CA ALA A 158 -18.57 8.89 13.41
C ALA A 158 -17.14 8.36 13.19
N TYR A 159 -16.69 7.49 14.11
CA TYR A 159 -15.43 6.77 14.03
C TYR A 159 -15.67 5.29 14.27
N PHE A 160 -15.06 4.46 13.47
CA PHE A 160 -15.16 3.00 13.57
C PHE A 160 -13.78 2.37 13.59
N ALA A 161 -13.62 1.31 14.36
CA ALA A 161 -12.46 0.45 14.31
C ALA A 161 -12.67 -0.63 13.25
N LYS A 162 -11.71 -0.80 12.35
CA LYS A 162 -11.69 -1.87 11.34
C LYS A 162 -10.34 -2.56 11.31
N SER A 163 -10.34 -3.82 10.86
CA SER A 163 -9.13 -4.61 10.69
C SER A 163 -9.00 -5.08 9.24
N GLY A 164 -7.75 -5.23 8.78
CA GLY A 164 -7.45 -5.67 7.42
C GLY A 164 -6.23 -4.99 6.83
N THR A 165 -5.64 -5.58 5.80
CA THR A 165 -4.57 -4.94 5.01
C THR A 165 -5.03 -3.66 4.33
N SER A 166 -6.34 -3.50 4.14
CA SER A 166 -6.96 -2.24 3.69
C SER A 166 -6.74 -1.08 4.65
N MET A 167 -6.49 -1.35 5.95
CA MET A 167 -6.17 -0.36 6.99
C MET A 167 -4.66 -0.11 7.07
N SER A 168 -3.84 -1.13 6.83
CA SER A 168 -2.38 -1.00 6.78
C SER A 168 -1.91 -0.15 5.59
N THR A 169 -2.56 -0.30 4.44
CA THR A 169 -2.19 0.37 3.19
C THR A 169 -2.18 1.90 3.29
N PRO A 170 -3.23 2.57 3.82
CA PRO A 170 -3.23 4.03 3.97
C PRO A 170 -2.22 4.54 5.02
N LEU A 171 -1.82 3.73 6.00
CA LEU A 171 -0.73 4.13 6.92
C LEU A 171 0.59 4.26 6.17
N VAL A 172 0.90 3.31 5.28
CA VAL A 172 2.08 3.39 4.40
C VAL A 172 1.96 4.56 3.43
N SER A 173 0.78 4.79 2.85
CA SER A 173 0.54 5.94 1.97
C SER A 173 0.76 7.27 2.69
N GLY A 174 0.33 7.38 3.95
CA GLY A 174 0.58 8.56 4.80
C GLY A 174 2.08 8.74 5.11
N ALA A 175 2.80 7.66 5.43
CA ALA A 175 4.25 7.71 5.62
C ALA A 175 4.98 8.19 4.35
N ILE A 176 4.53 7.75 3.18
CA ILE A 176 5.04 8.20 1.88
C ILE A 176 4.72 9.68 1.66
N ALA A 177 3.55 10.16 2.06
CA ALA A 177 3.20 11.57 1.94
C ALA A 177 4.15 12.46 2.75
N LEU A 178 4.47 12.08 4.00
CA LEU A 178 5.47 12.75 4.83
C LEU A 178 6.88 12.69 4.21
N LEU A 179 7.23 11.56 3.60
CA LEU A 179 8.51 11.42 2.90
C LEU A 179 8.61 12.37 1.71
N LEU A 180 7.55 12.47 0.90
CA LEU A 180 7.49 13.36 -0.25
C LEU A 180 7.35 14.84 0.14
N GLU A 181 6.76 15.16 1.30
CA GLU A 181 6.79 16.52 1.86
C GLU A 181 8.23 16.95 2.15
N LYS A 182 9.01 16.05 2.73
CA LYS A 182 10.42 16.32 3.08
C LYS A 182 11.35 16.29 1.86
N TYR A 183 11.07 15.41 0.90
CA TYR A 183 11.88 15.18 -0.30
C TYR A 183 10.99 15.21 -1.54
N PRO A 184 10.55 16.39 -1.99
CA PRO A 184 9.55 16.53 -3.05
C PRO A 184 9.99 15.98 -4.41
N ASP A 185 11.29 15.95 -4.67
CA ASP A 185 11.86 15.49 -5.94
C ASP A 185 12.06 13.97 -6.03
N MET A 186 11.78 13.23 -4.94
CA MET A 186 11.87 11.77 -4.98
C MET A 186 10.93 11.18 -6.03
N THR A 187 11.49 10.30 -6.86
CA THR A 187 10.71 9.47 -7.76
C THR A 187 9.99 8.35 -6.99
N ASN A 188 9.01 7.71 -7.62
CA ASN A 188 8.33 6.54 -7.04
C ASN A 188 9.31 5.38 -6.76
N ARG A 189 10.37 5.25 -7.55
CA ARG A 189 11.45 4.26 -7.33
C ARG A 189 12.27 4.60 -6.09
N ASP A 190 12.63 5.88 -5.92
CA ASP A 190 13.38 6.34 -4.74
C ASP A 190 12.57 6.13 -3.47
N VAL A 191 11.25 6.43 -3.52
CA VAL A 191 10.32 6.16 -2.41
C VAL A 191 10.33 4.66 -2.06
N LYS A 192 10.19 3.78 -3.07
CA LYS A 192 10.18 2.34 -2.85
C LYS A 192 11.50 1.83 -2.25
N LEU A 193 12.63 2.33 -2.72
CA LEU A 193 13.95 2.00 -2.17
C LEU A 193 14.11 2.52 -0.74
N ARG A 194 13.68 3.75 -0.47
CA ARG A 194 13.75 4.34 0.87
C ARG A 194 12.92 3.55 1.88
N LEU A 195 11.70 3.12 1.52
CA LEU A 195 10.90 2.26 2.38
C LEU A 195 11.61 0.94 2.69
N ARG A 196 12.26 0.34 1.71
CA ARG A 196 13.04 -0.89 1.89
C ARG A 196 14.23 -0.68 2.83
N GLU A 197 14.98 0.39 2.64
CA GLU A 197 16.18 0.72 3.45
C GLU A 197 15.84 1.01 4.91
N ARG A 198 14.64 1.56 5.16
CA ARG A 198 14.19 1.99 6.47
C ARG A 198 13.16 1.07 7.12
N ALA A 199 12.86 -0.06 6.50
CA ALA A 199 11.98 -1.06 7.06
C ALA A 199 12.61 -1.69 8.31
N ILE A 200 11.79 -1.83 9.35
CA ILE A 200 12.19 -2.45 10.63
C ILE A 200 11.96 -3.94 10.52
N ASP A 201 13.01 -4.74 10.65
CA ASP A 201 12.88 -6.19 10.68
C ASP A 201 12.09 -6.64 11.93
N LEU A 202 10.98 -7.31 11.71
CA LEU A 202 10.10 -7.82 12.78
C LEU A 202 10.43 -9.27 13.16
N GLY A 203 11.46 -9.87 12.58
CA GLY A 203 11.84 -11.26 12.78
C GLY A 203 10.88 -12.27 12.17
N LEU A 204 9.99 -11.86 11.27
CA LEU A 204 9.02 -12.70 10.58
C LEU A 204 9.55 -13.21 9.24
N PRO A 205 9.00 -14.30 8.69
CA PRO A 205 9.36 -14.76 7.35
C PRO A 205 9.16 -13.70 6.28
N ARG A 206 10.05 -13.64 5.30
CA ARG A 206 10.00 -12.64 4.23
C ARG A 206 8.69 -12.61 3.44
N ASN A 207 8.06 -13.75 3.24
CA ASN A 207 6.75 -13.83 2.58
C ASN A 207 5.58 -13.31 3.43
N GLN A 208 5.83 -12.99 4.71
CA GLN A 208 4.88 -12.39 5.65
C GLN A 208 5.17 -10.91 5.86
N GLN A 209 6.41 -10.52 6.15
CA GLN A 209 6.76 -9.12 6.45
C GLN A 209 7.35 -8.34 5.27
N GLY A 210 7.75 -9.00 4.19
CA GLY A 210 8.50 -8.36 3.11
C GLY A 210 9.86 -7.85 3.58
N TRP A 211 10.08 -6.54 3.48
CA TRP A 211 11.28 -5.89 4.01
C TRP A 211 11.21 -5.67 5.52
N GLY A 212 10.01 -5.64 6.11
CA GLY A 212 9.76 -5.39 7.51
C GLY A 212 8.58 -4.44 7.74
N GLY A 213 8.47 -3.92 8.96
CA GLY A 213 7.46 -2.93 9.35
C GLY A 213 7.82 -1.52 8.89
N VAL A 214 6.81 -0.71 8.53
CA VAL A 214 7.01 0.71 8.26
C VAL A 214 7.28 1.46 9.57
N GLY A 215 8.42 2.13 9.66
CA GLY A 215 8.75 3.05 10.75
C GLY A 215 8.23 4.45 10.43
N CYS A 216 7.06 4.84 10.97
CA CYS A 216 6.50 6.16 10.71
C CYS A 216 7.39 7.30 11.27
N ALA A 217 8.03 7.08 12.41
CA ALA A 217 8.97 8.04 12.99
C ALA A 217 10.28 8.16 12.18
N GLU A 218 10.75 7.06 11.60
CA GLU A 218 11.98 7.00 10.82
C GLU A 218 11.80 7.45 9.37
N ALA A 219 10.63 7.28 8.79
CA ALA A 219 10.30 7.85 7.47
C ALA A 219 10.34 9.40 7.52
N ALA A 220 9.91 10.00 8.64
CA ALA A 220 9.91 11.45 8.87
C ALA A 220 11.19 11.99 9.55
N ALA A 221 11.92 11.16 10.32
CA ALA A 221 12.98 11.60 11.23
C ALA A 221 14.38 11.71 10.62
N VAL A 222 14.57 11.60 9.32
CA VAL A 222 15.89 11.85 8.72
C VAL A 222 16.08 13.33 8.48
N GLY A 223 16.27 14.06 9.58
CA GLY A 223 16.91 15.36 9.58
C GLY A 223 18.41 15.18 9.75
N ALA A 224 19.19 15.83 8.89
CA ALA A 224 20.64 16.01 8.91
C ALA A 224 21.48 14.71 8.86
N ALA A 225 21.89 14.35 7.72
CA ALA A 225 23.18 13.94 7.19
C ALA A 225 23.03 12.94 6.03
N GLU A 226 23.80 13.25 5.01
CA GLU A 226 24.22 12.44 3.89
C GLU A 226 23.32 12.42 2.66
N ALA A 227 23.69 13.32 1.74
CA ALA A 227 23.43 13.14 0.30
C ALA A 227 23.86 11.72 -0.10
N ILE A 228 22.97 10.99 -0.74
CA ILE A 228 23.27 9.68 -1.32
C ILE A 228 24.38 9.88 -2.34
N PRO A 229 25.58 9.27 -2.18
CA PRO A 229 26.59 9.31 -3.22
C PRO A 229 26.02 8.63 -4.46
N SER A 230 26.03 9.30 -5.59
CA SER A 230 25.70 8.74 -6.89
C SER A 230 26.67 7.58 -7.17
N ARG A 231 26.27 6.36 -6.84
CA ARG A 231 27.01 5.16 -7.27
C ARG A 231 26.71 4.94 -8.74
N HIS A 232 27.63 5.33 -9.57
CA HIS A 232 27.72 4.84 -10.94
C HIS A 232 27.86 3.31 -10.89
N TRP A 233 26.83 2.62 -11.31
CA TRP A 233 26.94 1.20 -11.68
C TRP A 233 27.56 1.15 -13.06
N GLY A 234 28.90 1.00 -13.12
CA GLY A 234 29.59 0.64 -14.34
C GLY A 234 29.18 -0.80 -14.72
N TYR A 235 28.56 -0.97 -15.86
CA TYR A 235 28.51 -2.25 -16.54
C TYR A 235 29.93 -2.51 -17.06
N GLY A 236 30.68 -3.37 -16.38
CA GLY A 236 31.90 -3.97 -16.90
C GLY A 236 31.52 -5.07 -17.88
N GLY A 237 32.25 -5.09 -19.01
CA GLY A 237 32.09 -5.91 -20.21
C GLY A 237 32.08 -7.43 -20.06
#